data_0740bcd0813a7be0cf3da9f367235e03
#
_entry.id   0740bcd0813a7be0cf3da9f367235e03
#
_cell.length_a   1.000
_cell.length_b   1.000
_cell.length_c   1.000
_cell.angle_alpha   90.00
_cell.angle_beta   90.00
_cell.angle_gamma   90.00
#
_symmetry.space_group_name_H-M   'P 1'
#
loop_
_entity.id
_entity.type
_entity.pdbx_description
1 polymer ?
#
loop_
_entity_poly.entity_id
_entity_poly.type
_entity_poly.pdbx_seq_one_letter_code
_entity_poly.pdbx_strand_id
1 'polypeptide(L)'
;MGNKAFDVTALGELLIDFTENGSSAQGNPMLEANPGGAPCNVLAMLEKLGKKTAFIGKVGNDMFGTQLKNAVEEVGIDTRNLVIDNEVHTTLAFVHTYPDGDR
;
A
#
# COMPACT_ATOMS: atom_id res chain seq x y z
N MET A 1 -23.82 -16.94 14.87
CA MET A 1 -23.22 -17.31 14.62
C MET A 1 -22.01 -17.07 14.82
N GLY A 2 -21.47 -17.08 15.20
CA GLY A 2 -20.19 -16.84 15.62
C GLY A 2 -19.09 -16.98 14.66
N ASN A 3 -19.40 -17.02 13.42
CA ASN A 3 -18.38 -17.13 12.41
C ASN A 3 -17.70 -15.79 12.23
N LYS A 4 -16.42 -15.75 12.55
CA LYS A 4 -15.62 -14.59 12.20
C LYS A 4 -15.36 -14.63 10.72
N ALA A 5 -15.71 -13.56 10.02
CA ALA A 5 -15.35 -13.42 8.63
C ALA A 5 -13.84 -13.29 8.46
N PHE A 6 -13.17 -12.65 9.44
CA PHE A 6 -11.73 -12.41 9.37
C PHE A 6 -11.07 -12.70 10.70
N ASP A 7 -9.84 -13.18 10.62
CA ASP A 7 -9.01 -13.39 11.80
C ASP A 7 -8.44 -12.07 12.31
N VAL A 8 -8.09 -11.16 11.39
CA VAL A 8 -7.52 -9.86 11.73
C VAL A 8 -8.06 -8.82 10.76
N THR A 9 -8.48 -7.69 11.31
CA THR A 9 -8.86 -6.52 10.53
C THR A 9 -8.03 -5.35 11.02
N ALA A 10 -7.37 -4.65 10.10
CA ALA A 10 -6.58 -3.48 10.44
C ALA A 10 -7.22 -2.21 9.88
N LEU A 11 -7.09 -1.14 10.63
CA LEU A 11 -7.49 0.20 10.23
C LEU A 11 -6.24 1.03 10.08
N GLY A 12 -6.07 1.70 8.95
CA GLY A 12 -4.90 2.51 8.77
C GLY A 12 -4.85 3.20 7.43
N GLU A 13 -3.64 3.58 7.04
CA GLU A 13 -3.39 4.32 5.83
C GLU A 13 -2.60 3.49 4.84
N LEU A 14 -3.02 3.53 3.58
CA LEU A 14 -2.25 3.05 2.46
C LEU A 14 -1.60 4.24 1.77
N LEU A 15 -0.38 4.04 1.31
CA LEU A 15 0.34 5.10 0.62
C LEU A 15 1.28 4.51 -0.42
N ILE A 16 1.77 5.37 -1.29
CA ILE A 16 2.80 5.01 -2.26
C ILE A 16 4.12 5.61 -1.77
N ASP A 17 5.14 4.76 -1.63
CA ASP A 17 6.51 5.19 -1.36
C ASP A 17 7.26 5.29 -2.68
N PHE A 18 7.75 6.49 -3.01
CA PHE A 18 8.61 6.67 -4.16
C PHE A 18 10.07 6.54 -3.73
N THR A 19 10.78 5.61 -4.35
CA THR A 19 12.22 5.43 -4.11
C THR A 19 12.98 5.66 -5.40
N GLU A 20 14.17 6.23 -5.30
CA GLU A 20 15.00 6.48 -6.46
C GLU A 20 15.50 5.15 -7.05
N ASN A 21 15.37 5.02 -8.38
CA ASN A 21 15.78 3.83 -9.10
C ASN A 21 16.51 4.23 -10.37
N GLY A 22 17.70 4.80 -10.20
CA GLY A 22 18.56 5.19 -11.31
C GLY A 22 18.15 6.51 -11.96
N SER A 23 18.65 6.70 -13.17
CA SER A 23 18.39 7.92 -13.95
C SER A 23 17.93 7.57 -15.35
N SER A 24 17.12 8.46 -15.94
CA SER A 24 16.67 8.30 -17.32
C SER A 24 17.81 8.63 -18.30
N ALA A 25 17.55 8.39 -19.59
CA ALA A 25 18.49 8.75 -20.63
C ALA A 25 18.79 10.24 -20.66
N GLN A 26 17.85 11.10 -20.22
CA GLN A 26 18.04 12.54 -20.15
C GLN A 26 18.73 12.98 -18.86
N GLY A 27 19.07 12.06 -17.95
CA GLY A 27 19.74 12.38 -16.69
C GLY A 27 18.79 12.72 -15.55
N ASN A 28 17.50 12.52 -15.72
CA ASN A 28 16.52 12.77 -14.67
C ASN A 28 16.39 11.59 -13.71
N PRO A 29 16.19 11.85 -12.41
CA PRO A 29 15.95 10.75 -11.48
C PRO A 29 14.70 9.96 -11.87
N MET A 30 14.79 8.64 -11.79
CA MET A 30 13.63 7.78 -11.96
C MET A 30 13.19 7.28 -10.60
N LEU A 31 11.87 7.28 -10.39
CA LEU A 31 11.30 6.89 -9.11
C LEU A 31 10.42 5.66 -9.29
N GLU A 32 10.59 4.71 -8.39
CA GLU A 32 9.74 3.53 -8.33
C GLU A 32 8.62 3.76 -7.33
N ALA A 33 7.38 3.52 -7.75
CA ALA A 33 6.21 3.68 -6.92
C ALA A 33 5.90 2.36 -6.20
N ASN A 34 6.18 2.30 -4.91
CA ASN A 34 6.01 1.08 -4.13
C ASN A 34 4.79 1.18 -3.23
N PRO A 35 3.90 0.17 -3.23
CA PRO A 35 2.82 0.14 -2.24
C PRO A 35 3.40 0.07 -0.83
N GLY A 36 2.89 0.91 0.07
CA GLY A 36 3.37 0.99 1.44
C GLY A 36 2.22 1.16 2.43
N GLY A 37 2.59 1.17 3.70
CA GLY A 37 1.64 1.25 4.80
C GLY A 37 1.86 0.09 5.75
N ALA A 38 2.33 0.39 6.97
CA ALA A 38 2.72 -0.64 7.93
C ALA A 38 1.60 -1.65 8.24
N PRO A 39 0.34 -1.24 8.46
CA PRO A 39 -0.71 -2.22 8.74
C PRO A 39 -0.90 -3.23 7.62
N CYS A 40 -0.80 -2.81 6.36
CA CYS A 40 -0.97 -3.74 5.26
C CYS A 40 0.20 -4.72 5.12
N ASN A 41 1.40 -4.30 5.49
CA ASN A 41 2.55 -5.22 5.50
C ASN A 41 2.34 -6.34 6.50
N VAL A 42 1.79 -6.03 7.68
CA VAL A 42 1.46 -7.03 8.69
C VAL A 42 0.37 -7.96 8.18
N LEU A 43 -0.68 -7.42 7.57
CA LEU A 43 -1.78 -8.23 7.04
C LEU A 43 -1.30 -9.16 5.92
N ALA A 44 -0.42 -8.67 5.05
CA ALA A 44 0.14 -9.50 3.98
C ALA A 44 0.90 -10.69 4.54
N MET A 45 1.67 -10.47 5.61
CA MET A 45 2.37 -11.57 6.27
C MET A 45 1.40 -12.59 6.86
N LEU A 46 0.32 -12.11 7.50
CA LEU A 46 -0.69 -12.98 8.08
C LEU A 46 -1.42 -13.80 7.01
N GLU A 47 -1.69 -13.22 5.85
CA GLU A 47 -2.28 -13.97 4.74
C GLU A 47 -1.37 -15.12 4.31
N LYS A 48 -0.07 -14.87 4.27
CA LYS A 48 0.90 -15.93 3.93
C LYS A 48 0.89 -17.06 4.97
N LEU A 49 0.47 -16.77 6.20
CA LEU A 49 0.35 -17.76 7.26
C LEU A 49 -1.03 -18.43 7.28
N GLY A 50 -1.86 -18.16 6.27
CA GLY A 50 -3.18 -18.79 6.17
C GLY A 50 -4.28 -18.10 6.96
N LYS A 51 -4.04 -16.88 7.44
CA LYS A 51 -5.05 -16.12 8.16
C LYS A 51 -5.90 -15.33 7.19
N LYS A 52 -7.16 -15.10 7.55
CA LYS A 52 -8.05 -14.24 6.77
C LYS A 52 -7.94 -12.82 7.30
N THR A 53 -7.62 -11.88 6.43
CA THR A 53 -7.40 -10.49 6.82
C THR A 53 -8.26 -9.54 6.02
N ALA A 54 -8.56 -8.38 6.62
CA ALA A 54 -9.27 -7.30 5.96
C ALA A 54 -8.63 -5.98 6.33
N PHE A 55 -8.75 -5.01 5.44
CA PHE A 55 -8.23 -3.67 5.66
C PHE A 55 -9.34 -2.64 5.54
N ILE A 56 -9.37 -1.71 6.49
CA ILE A 56 -10.27 -0.57 6.49
C ILE A 56 -9.43 0.69 6.30
N GLY A 57 -9.67 1.41 5.23
CA GLY A 57 -8.90 2.60 4.94
C GLY A 57 -9.45 3.35 3.74
N LYS A 58 -8.65 4.28 3.24
CA LYS A 58 -9.06 5.16 2.15
C LYS A 58 -7.89 5.40 1.22
N VAL A 59 -8.17 5.44 -0.08
CA VAL A 59 -7.22 5.87 -1.11
C VAL A 59 -7.93 6.84 -2.04
N GLY A 60 -7.17 7.61 -2.80
CA GLY A 60 -7.75 8.49 -3.80
C GLY A 60 -8.20 7.73 -5.03
N ASN A 61 -9.11 8.34 -5.79
CA ASN A 61 -9.54 7.80 -7.07
C ASN A 61 -8.54 8.24 -8.14
N ASP A 62 -7.37 7.64 -8.11
CA ASP A 62 -6.26 7.94 -9.01
C ASP A 62 -5.50 6.66 -9.33
N MET A 63 -4.49 6.75 -10.20
CA MET A 63 -3.73 5.58 -10.60
C MET A 63 -3.03 4.90 -9.43
N PHE A 64 -2.63 5.68 -8.43
CA PHE A 64 -1.94 5.14 -7.25
C PHE A 64 -2.91 4.43 -6.32
N GLY A 65 -4.13 4.98 -6.17
CA GLY A 65 -5.17 4.30 -5.40
C GLY A 65 -5.53 2.96 -6.00
N THR A 66 -5.64 2.90 -7.33
CA THR A 66 -5.89 1.65 -8.04
C THR A 66 -4.74 0.67 -7.84
N GLN A 67 -3.50 1.14 -7.95
CA GLN A 67 -2.33 0.30 -7.72
C GLN A 67 -2.34 -0.30 -6.32
N LEU A 68 -2.64 0.52 -5.31
CA LEU A 68 -2.69 0.07 -3.93
C LEU A 68 -3.79 -0.97 -3.70
N LYS A 69 -4.98 -0.69 -4.21
CA LYS A 69 -6.09 -1.63 -4.07
C LYS A 69 -5.74 -2.98 -4.70
N ASN A 70 -5.18 -2.95 -5.91
CA ASN A 70 -4.82 -4.18 -6.60
C ASN A 70 -3.72 -4.94 -5.85
N ALA A 71 -2.73 -4.24 -5.31
CA ALA A 71 -1.64 -4.87 -4.57
C ALA A 71 -2.17 -5.56 -3.31
N VAL A 72 -3.09 -4.91 -2.60
CA VAL A 72 -3.68 -5.46 -1.38
C VAL A 72 -4.54 -6.69 -1.71
N GLU A 73 -5.33 -6.60 -2.77
CA GLU A 73 -6.18 -7.73 -3.18
C GLU A 73 -5.36 -8.90 -3.69
N GLU A 74 -4.24 -8.64 -4.34
CA GLU A 74 -3.38 -9.68 -4.90
C GLU A 74 -2.82 -10.61 -3.81
N VAL A 75 -2.56 -10.08 -2.62
CA VAL A 75 -2.08 -10.91 -1.51
C VAL A 75 -3.21 -11.52 -0.68
N GLY A 76 -4.47 -11.28 -1.07
CA GLY A 76 -5.62 -11.94 -0.45
C GLY A 76 -6.33 -11.15 0.63
N ILE A 77 -5.89 -9.93 0.91
CA ILE A 77 -6.53 -9.08 1.92
C ILE A 77 -7.88 -8.57 1.39
N ASP A 78 -8.92 -8.67 2.23
CA ASP A 78 -10.25 -8.20 1.83
C ASP A 78 -10.31 -6.68 1.84
N THR A 79 -10.79 -6.09 0.74
CA THR A 79 -10.82 -4.64 0.54
C THR A 79 -12.24 -4.08 0.48
N ARG A 80 -13.24 -4.81 0.96
CA ARG A 80 -14.63 -4.31 0.91
C ARG A 80 -14.81 -2.98 1.60
N ASN A 81 -14.01 -2.71 2.63
CA ASN A 81 -14.09 -1.48 3.40
C ASN A 81 -12.94 -0.51 3.06
N LEU A 82 -12.29 -0.72 1.94
CA LEU A 82 -11.34 0.24 1.40
C LEU A 82 -12.10 1.24 0.55
N VAL A 83 -12.15 2.48 1.01
CA VAL A 83 -12.92 3.54 0.36
C VAL A 83 -12.08 4.19 -0.74
N ILE A 84 -12.66 4.32 -1.93
CA ILE A 84 -12.06 5.11 -3.01
C ILE A 84 -12.71 6.50 -2.92
N ASP A 85 -11.91 7.51 -2.60
CA ASP A 85 -12.41 8.87 -2.38
C ASP A 85 -12.11 9.74 -3.59
N ASN A 86 -13.13 10.34 -4.15
CA ASN A 86 -12.98 11.20 -5.33
C ASN A 86 -12.46 12.60 -5.01
N GLU A 87 -12.44 12.97 -3.74
CA GLU A 87 -12.09 14.32 -3.33
C GLU A 87 -10.68 14.47 -2.78
N VAL A 88 -9.99 13.35 -2.55
CA VAL A 88 -8.62 13.37 -2.03
C VAL A 88 -7.71 12.56 -2.94
N HIS A 89 -6.43 12.91 -2.94
CA HIS A 89 -5.42 12.13 -3.63
C HIS A 89 -4.87 11.05 -2.72
N THR A 90 -4.42 9.95 -3.33
CA THR A 90 -3.67 8.95 -2.59
C THR A 90 -2.43 9.58 -1.98
N THR A 91 -2.13 9.22 -0.73
CA THR A 91 -0.96 9.72 -0.03
C THR A 91 0.32 9.23 -0.71
N LEU A 92 1.23 10.15 -0.96
CA LEU A 92 2.53 9.86 -1.58
C LEU A 92 3.63 10.24 -0.61
N ALA A 93 4.63 9.37 -0.49
CA ALA A 93 5.82 9.63 0.29
C ALA A 93 7.04 9.52 -0.60
N PHE A 94 8.00 10.43 -0.43
CA PHE A 94 9.24 10.41 -1.19
C PHE A 94 10.37 10.04 -0.25
N VAL A 95 11.05 8.93 -0.54
CA VAL A 95 12.13 8.41 0.30
C VAL A 95 13.45 8.73 -0.39
N HIS A 96 14.29 9.49 0.31
CA HIS A 96 15.63 9.80 -0.17
C HIS A 96 16.63 8.94 0.60
N THR A 97 17.46 8.20 -0.12
CA THR A 97 18.48 7.34 0.48
C THR A 97 19.82 8.02 0.29
N TYR A 98 20.54 8.25 1.41
CA TYR A 98 21.88 8.81 1.36
C TYR A 98 22.89 7.75 0.93
N PRO A 99 24.08 8.17 0.46
CA PRO A 99 25.10 7.21 -0.02
C PRO A 99 25.52 6.17 1.01
N ASP A 100 25.34 6.46 2.31
CA ASP A 100 25.67 5.51 3.39
C ASP A 100 24.49 4.61 3.75
N GLY A 101 23.37 4.71 3.03
CA GLY A 101 22.19 3.90 3.28
C GLY A 101 21.20 4.52 4.25
N ASP A 102 21.48 5.66 4.85
CA ASP A 102 20.54 6.34 5.73
C ASP A 102 19.40 6.97 4.93
N ARG A 103 18.28 7.16 5.60
CA ARG A 103 17.08 7.71 5.00
C ARG A 103 16.61 8.94 5.76
#